data_ecae43bf21ba8839207471c6254db6a6
#
_entry.id   ecae43bf21ba8839207471c6254db6a6
#
_cell.length_a   1.000
_cell.length_b   1.000
_cell.length_c   1.000
_cell.angle_alpha   90.00
_cell.angle_beta   90.00
_cell.angle_gamma   90.00
#
_symmetry.space_group_name_H-M   'P 1'
#
loop_
_entity.id
_entity.type
_entity.pdbx_description
1 polymer ?
#
loop_
_entity_poly.entity_id
_entity_poly.type
_entity_poly.pdbx_seq_one_letter_code
_entity_poly.pdbx_strand_id
1 'polypeptide(L)'
;MKNQKQVYTLFIRSTPKKTWDAITKPEFTRQYWGNLANVSDWKKGSKWEHVTKENEAWIVGKVTESAPPKRLVLTWADPDNLKDESRVTFEIEPVEDMVCLTVTHDNFKTGSEMAEKVAFGWPRVLSSLKTFLETGKGLNIFCKAG
;
A
#
# COMPACT_ATOMS: atom_id res chain seq x y z
N MET A 1 13.42 22.69 0.04
CA MET A 1 12.84 21.64 0.87
C MET A 1 13.39 20.31 0.47
N LYS A 2 13.76 19.54 1.45
CA LYS A 2 14.20 18.17 1.19
C LYS A 2 13.01 17.27 0.93
N ASN A 3 13.19 16.27 0.09
CA ASN A 3 12.21 15.22 -0.07
C ASN A 3 12.13 14.43 1.23
N GLN A 4 10.92 14.26 1.72
CA GLN A 4 10.72 13.50 2.93
C GLN A 4 10.59 12.02 2.62
N LYS A 5 11.07 11.22 3.54
CA LYS A 5 10.97 9.78 3.46
C LYS A 5 10.10 9.32 4.62
N GLN A 6 9.07 8.55 4.32
CA GLN A 6 8.17 8.01 5.33
C GLN A 6 8.40 6.51 5.42
N VAL A 7 8.75 6.03 6.58
CA VAL A 7 9.04 4.61 6.81
C VAL A 7 8.18 4.10 7.95
N TYR A 8 7.50 2.98 7.69
CA TYR A 8 6.64 2.33 8.68
C TYR A 8 7.07 0.88 8.79
N THR A 9 7.30 0.42 10.00
CA THR A 9 7.69 -0.96 10.28
C THR A 9 6.71 -1.55 11.27
N LEU A 10 6.17 -2.72 10.96
CA LEU A 10 5.25 -3.39 11.88
C LEU A 10 5.44 -4.90 11.79
N PHE A 11 5.10 -5.56 12.89
CA PHE A 11 5.15 -7.02 12.98
C PHE A 11 3.72 -7.54 12.96
N ILE A 12 3.47 -8.55 12.12
CA ILE A 12 2.13 -9.09 11.91
C ILE A 12 2.21 -10.60 12.06
N ARG A 13 1.28 -11.17 12.81
CA ARG A 13 1.17 -12.63 12.90
C ARG A 13 0.58 -13.15 11.59
N SER A 14 1.45 -13.46 10.67
CA SER A 14 1.09 -13.88 9.32
C SER A 14 2.30 -14.56 8.68
N THR A 15 2.13 -14.98 7.42
CA THR A 15 3.24 -15.53 6.62
C THR A 15 3.57 -14.55 5.50
N PRO A 16 4.77 -14.66 4.90
CA PRO A 16 5.10 -13.81 3.76
C PRO A 16 4.09 -13.93 2.62
N LYS A 17 3.65 -15.15 2.30
CA LYS A 17 2.69 -15.35 1.22
C LYS A 17 1.34 -14.69 1.53
N LYS A 18 0.82 -14.87 2.73
CA LYS A 18 -0.47 -14.25 3.11
C LYS A 18 -0.38 -12.73 3.10
N THR A 19 0.74 -12.19 3.55
CA THR A 19 0.96 -10.75 3.56
C THR A 19 1.04 -10.21 2.13
N TRP A 20 1.78 -10.91 1.27
CA TRP A 20 1.87 -10.57 -0.15
C TRP A 20 0.48 -10.57 -0.80
N ASP A 21 -0.29 -11.65 -0.58
CA ASP A 21 -1.63 -11.79 -1.13
C ASP A 21 -2.55 -10.67 -0.63
N ALA A 22 -2.43 -10.30 0.64
CA ALA A 22 -3.25 -9.23 1.20
C ALA A 22 -2.96 -7.87 0.55
N ILE A 23 -1.72 -7.65 0.10
CA ILE A 23 -1.34 -6.39 -0.56
C ILE A 23 -1.76 -6.38 -2.03
N THR A 24 -1.72 -7.54 -2.69
CA THR A 24 -1.83 -7.62 -4.15
C THR A 24 -3.18 -8.12 -4.69
N LYS A 25 -3.99 -8.80 -3.89
CA LYS A 25 -5.26 -9.34 -4.36
C LYS A 25 -6.42 -8.41 -4.04
N PRO A 26 -7.22 -8.02 -5.05
CA PRO A 26 -8.33 -7.09 -4.86
C PRO A 26 -9.34 -7.54 -3.80
N GLU A 27 -9.64 -8.83 -3.75
CA GLU A 27 -10.59 -9.36 -2.78
C GLU A 27 -10.14 -9.16 -1.34
N PHE A 28 -8.83 -9.04 -1.11
CA PHE A 28 -8.29 -8.77 0.23
C PHE A 28 -8.12 -7.29 0.49
N THR A 29 -7.59 -6.52 -0.47
CA THR A 29 -7.38 -5.09 -0.25
C THR A 29 -8.68 -4.35 0.03
N ARG A 30 -9.78 -4.78 -0.59
CA ARG A 30 -11.09 -4.19 -0.32
C ARG A 30 -11.52 -4.32 1.13
N GLN A 31 -11.07 -5.36 1.81
CA GLN A 31 -11.52 -5.64 3.16
C GLN A 31 -10.83 -4.79 4.24
N TYR A 32 -9.68 -4.23 3.91
CA TYR A 32 -8.96 -3.44 4.92
C TYR A 32 -8.57 -2.04 4.45
N TRP A 33 -8.73 -1.73 3.18
CA TRP A 33 -8.27 -0.45 2.60
C TRP A 33 -9.45 0.40 2.13
N GLY A 34 -10.46 0.59 3.00
CA GLY A 34 -11.57 1.49 2.71
C GLY A 34 -12.37 1.15 1.48
N ASN A 35 -12.60 -0.14 1.20
CA ASN A 35 -13.30 -0.65 0.01
C ASN A 35 -12.54 -0.41 -1.31
N LEU A 36 -11.28 0.01 -1.23
CA LEU A 36 -10.46 0.22 -2.40
C LEU A 36 -9.69 -1.06 -2.73
N ALA A 37 -9.46 -1.29 -4.00
CA ALA A 37 -8.76 -2.49 -4.46
C ALA A 37 -7.49 -2.15 -5.21
N ASN A 38 -6.42 -2.89 -4.92
CA ASN A 38 -5.20 -2.79 -5.70
C ASN A 38 -5.30 -3.78 -6.86
N VAL A 39 -5.14 -3.30 -8.08
CA VAL A 39 -5.30 -4.11 -9.29
C VAL A 39 -4.07 -3.99 -10.17
N SER A 40 -3.50 -5.13 -10.55
CA SER A 40 -2.33 -5.20 -11.43
C SER A 40 -2.05 -6.66 -11.78
N ASP A 41 -1.17 -6.88 -12.74
CA ASP A 41 -0.56 -8.20 -12.98
C ASP A 41 0.62 -8.43 -12.03
N TRP A 42 1.08 -7.39 -11.36
CA TRP A 42 2.17 -7.41 -10.37
C TRP A 42 3.50 -7.93 -10.93
N LYS A 43 3.71 -7.73 -12.22
CA LYS A 43 4.99 -8.03 -12.88
C LYS A 43 5.72 -6.72 -13.14
N LYS A 44 7.03 -6.77 -13.15
CA LYS A 44 7.84 -5.59 -13.48
C LYS A 44 7.39 -4.99 -14.80
N GLY A 45 7.11 -3.70 -14.81
CA GLY A 45 6.62 -2.98 -15.98
C GLY A 45 5.12 -2.91 -16.10
N SER A 46 4.36 -3.67 -15.31
CA SER A 46 2.90 -3.64 -15.33
C SER A 46 2.37 -2.36 -14.73
N LYS A 47 1.20 -1.94 -15.21
CA LYS A 47 0.44 -0.88 -14.55
C LYS A 47 -0.18 -1.41 -13.28
N TRP A 48 -0.35 -0.55 -12.30
CA TRP A 48 -1.17 -0.87 -11.15
C TRP A 48 -2.10 0.29 -10.85
N GLU A 49 -3.23 0.00 -10.25
CA GLU A 49 -4.23 0.99 -9.91
C GLU A 49 -4.86 0.68 -8.55
N HIS A 50 -5.23 1.73 -7.86
CA HIS A 50 -5.97 1.65 -6.60
C HIS A 50 -7.35 2.20 -6.90
N VAL A 51 -8.35 1.33 -6.96
CA VAL A 51 -9.66 1.66 -7.52
C VAL A 51 -10.81 1.49 -6.54
N THR A 52 -11.86 2.29 -6.74
CA THR A 52 -13.10 2.18 -5.99
C THR A 52 -13.92 1.00 -6.49
N LYS A 53 -15.06 0.73 -5.84
CA LYS A 53 -16.00 -0.29 -6.29
C LYS A 53 -16.53 -0.03 -7.70
N GLU A 54 -16.57 1.23 -8.10
CA GLU A 54 -17.03 1.64 -9.43
C GLU A 54 -15.90 1.66 -10.45
N ASN A 55 -14.73 1.11 -10.09
CA ASN A 55 -13.53 1.09 -10.94
C ASN A 55 -12.94 2.47 -11.25
N GLU A 56 -13.20 3.43 -10.38
CA GLU A 56 -12.59 4.74 -10.49
C GLU A 56 -11.21 4.70 -9.84
N ALA A 57 -10.17 5.07 -10.58
CA ALA A 57 -8.81 5.04 -10.05
C ALA A 57 -8.54 6.26 -9.19
N TRP A 58 -8.11 6.01 -7.95
CA TRP A 58 -7.69 7.08 -7.04
C TRP A 58 -6.17 7.24 -7.04
N ILE A 59 -5.44 6.15 -7.30
CA ILE A 59 -3.98 6.16 -7.41
C ILE A 59 -3.62 5.29 -8.61
N VAL A 60 -2.61 5.71 -9.34
CA VAL A 60 -2.10 4.97 -10.49
C VAL A 60 -0.57 4.91 -10.42
N GLY A 61 0.01 3.94 -11.11
CA GLY A 61 1.45 3.83 -11.18
C GLY A 61 1.89 2.62 -11.97
N LYS A 62 3.16 2.27 -11.80
CA LYS A 62 3.77 1.10 -12.42
C LYS A 62 4.50 0.29 -11.39
N VAL A 63 4.58 -1.01 -11.64
CA VAL A 63 5.41 -1.92 -10.86
C VAL A 63 6.83 -1.81 -11.40
N THR A 64 7.74 -1.30 -10.60
CA THR A 64 9.13 -1.14 -11.01
C THR A 64 10.00 -2.29 -10.55
N GLU A 65 9.56 -3.03 -9.53
CA GLU A 65 10.25 -4.22 -9.06
C GLU A 65 9.24 -5.15 -8.42
N SER A 66 9.35 -6.45 -8.69
CA SER A 66 8.45 -7.45 -8.09
C SER A 66 9.21 -8.74 -7.82
N ALA A 67 9.35 -9.06 -6.54
CA ALA A 67 10.01 -10.28 -6.08
C ALA A 67 9.13 -10.94 -5.00
N PRO A 68 8.05 -11.62 -5.41
CA PRO A 68 7.14 -12.25 -4.45
C PRO A 68 7.82 -13.34 -3.64
N PRO A 69 7.50 -13.48 -2.39
CA PRO A 69 6.64 -12.63 -1.57
C PRO A 69 7.45 -11.63 -0.71
N LYS A 70 8.62 -11.19 -1.19
CA LYS A 70 9.59 -10.44 -0.39
C LYS A 70 9.59 -8.94 -0.62
N ARG A 71 9.41 -8.51 -1.88
CA ARG A 71 9.62 -7.10 -2.21
C ARG A 71 8.77 -6.67 -3.39
N LEU A 72 8.14 -5.51 -3.27
CA LEU A 72 7.33 -4.90 -4.31
C LEU A 72 7.60 -3.41 -4.31
N VAL A 73 7.95 -2.86 -5.47
CA VAL A 73 8.21 -1.42 -5.61
C VAL A 73 7.27 -0.87 -6.67
N LEU A 74 6.56 0.19 -6.31
CA LEU A 74 5.55 0.83 -7.16
C LEU A 74 5.84 2.31 -7.30
N THR A 75 5.53 2.89 -8.46
CA THR A 75 5.34 4.34 -8.53
C THR A 75 3.92 4.65 -8.06
N TRP A 76 3.70 5.88 -7.62
CA TRP A 76 2.46 6.26 -6.93
C TRP A 76 2.10 7.69 -7.30
N ALA A 77 0.97 7.90 -7.93
CA ALA A 77 0.52 9.23 -8.33
C ALA A 77 -1.00 9.33 -8.33
N ASP A 78 -1.50 10.52 -8.05
CA ASP A 78 -2.89 10.85 -8.27
C ASP A 78 -3.09 10.93 -9.80
N PRO A 79 -4.11 10.28 -10.37
CA PRO A 79 -4.33 10.33 -11.81
C PRO A 79 -4.58 11.75 -12.34
N ASP A 80 -5.04 12.66 -11.47
CA ASP A 80 -5.25 14.06 -11.84
C ASP A 80 -3.99 14.92 -11.66
N ASN A 81 -2.92 14.35 -11.13
CA ASN A 81 -1.67 15.07 -10.91
C ASN A 81 -0.47 14.13 -11.07
N LEU A 82 -0.27 13.66 -12.29
CA LEU A 82 0.77 12.66 -12.59
C LEU A 82 2.18 13.19 -12.35
N LYS A 83 2.36 14.49 -12.30
CA LYS A 83 3.67 15.08 -12.04
C LYS A 83 4.12 14.90 -10.60
N ASP A 84 3.16 14.72 -9.68
CA ASP A 84 3.46 14.50 -8.27
C ASP A 84 3.62 13.00 -8.00
N GLU A 85 4.53 12.38 -8.74
CA GLU A 85 4.79 10.94 -8.63
C GLU A 85 5.82 10.67 -7.54
N SER A 86 5.56 9.62 -6.77
CA SER A 86 6.45 9.18 -5.71
C SER A 86 6.65 7.66 -5.83
N ARG A 87 7.29 7.06 -4.84
CA ARG A 87 7.63 5.63 -4.87
C ARG A 87 7.26 4.97 -3.55
N VAL A 88 6.66 3.78 -3.64
CA VAL A 88 6.32 2.96 -2.48
C VAL A 88 7.06 1.64 -2.58
N THR A 89 7.70 1.24 -1.50
CA THR A 89 8.37 -0.04 -1.39
C THR A 89 7.77 -0.83 -0.25
N PHE A 90 7.34 -2.07 -0.55
CA PHE A 90 6.91 -3.03 0.47
C PHE A 90 7.99 -4.08 0.60
N GLU A 91 8.44 -4.32 1.83
CA GLU A 91 9.43 -5.37 2.12
C GLU A 91 8.87 -6.27 3.20
N ILE A 92 8.86 -7.57 2.95
CA ILE A 92 8.25 -8.57 3.82
C ILE A 92 9.33 -9.58 4.22
N GLU A 93 9.63 -9.66 5.52
CA GLU A 93 10.60 -10.61 6.06
C GLU A 93 9.95 -11.54 7.07
N PRO A 94 10.19 -12.86 6.97
CA PRO A 94 9.73 -13.75 8.01
C PRO A 94 10.58 -13.57 9.26
N VAL A 95 9.93 -13.49 10.43
CA VAL A 95 10.59 -13.36 11.72
C VAL A 95 9.85 -14.27 12.69
N GLU A 96 10.44 -15.44 12.99
CA GLU A 96 9.81 -16.44 13.86
C GLU A 96 8.44 -16.85 13.32
N ASP A 97 7.36 -16.66 14.07
CA ASP A 97 5.99 -17.02 13.64
C ASP A 97 5.22 -15.82 13.09
N MET A 98 5.92 -14.77 12.69
CA MET A 98 5.30 -13.56 12.16
C MET A 98 6.11 -13.01 10.99
N VAL A 99 5.65 -11.91 10.43
CA VAL A 99 6.40 -11.15 9.42
C VAL A 99 6.72 -9.77 9.93
N CYS A 100 7.85 -9.25 9.48
CA CYS A 100 8.16 -7.83 9.62
C CYS A 100 7.86 -7.19 8.27
N LEU A 101 6.89 -6.30 8.25
CA LEU A 101 6.53 -5.55 7.05
C LEU A 101 7.08 -4.14 7.17
N THR A 102 7.88 -3.74 6.19
CA THR A 102 8.37 -2.37 6.10
C THR A 102 7.79 -1.72 4.86
N VAL A 103 7.14 -0.57 5.04
CA VAL A 103 6.62 0.23 3.95
C VAL A 103 7.41 1.53 3.92
N THR A 104 8.04 1.80 2.79
CA THR A 104 8.80 3.04 2.58
C THR A 104 8.13 3.82 1.46
N HIS A 105 7.70 5.04 1.75
CA HIS A 105 7.15 5.93 0.75
C HIS A 105 8.12 7.10 0.64
N ASP A 106 8.77 7.21 -0.50
CA ASP A 106 9.83 8.20 -0.69
C ASP A 106 9.81 8.77 -2.11
N ASN A 107 10.87 9.47 -2.45
CA ASN A 107 11.03 10.08 -3.78
C ASN A 107 9.91 11.10 -4.07
N PHE A 108 9.47 11.81 -3.04
CA PHE A 108 8.45 12.86 -3.19
C PHE A 108 9.04 14.07 -3.91
N LYS A 109 8.21 14.68 -4.75
CA LYS A 109 8.57 15.95 -5.37
C LYS A 109 8.57 17.06 -4.33
N THR A 110 9.31 18.13 -4.59
CA THR A 110 9.29 19.30 -3.72
C THR A 110 7.88 19.88 -3.67
N GLY A 111 7.35 20.11 -2.47
CA GLY A 111 6.01 20.62 -2.31
C GLY A 111 4.90 19.63 -2.59
N SER A 112 5.20 18.34 -2.53
CA SER A 112 4.23 17.28 -2.83
C SER A 112 3.01 17.31 -1.93
N GLU A 113 1.82 17.38 -2.54
CA GLU A 113 0.57 17.22 -1.82
C GLU A 113 0.36 15.77 -1.41
N MET A 114 0.87 14.85 -2.21
CA MET A 114 0.76 13.42 -1.92
C MET A 114 1.47 13.06 -0.61
N ALA A 115 2.62 13.71 -0.32
CA ALA A 115 3.36 13.43 0.90
C ALA A 115 2.50 13.65 2.16
N GLU A 116 1.69 14.70 2.18
CA GLU A 116 0.81 14.97 3.32
C GLU A 116 -0.33 13.97 3.41
N LYS A 117 -0.94 13.65 2.26
CA LYS A 117 -2.07 12.70 2.22
C LYS A 117 -1.67 11.32 2.73
N VAL A 118 -0.53 10.81 2.28
CA VAL A 118 -0.12 9.46 2.65
C VAL A 118 0.41 9.38 4.08
N ALA A 119 0.99 10.46 4.60
CA ALA A 119 1.41 10.51 6.00
C ALA A 119 0.22 10.33 6.94
N PHE A 120 -0.94 10.81 6.53
CA PHE A 120 -2.19 10.64 7.27
C PHE A 120 -2.78 9.25 7.06
N GLY A 121 -2.65 8.71 5.85
CA GLY A 121 -3.28 7.46 5.46
C GLY A 121 -2.55 6.20 5.88
N TRP A 122 -1.20 6.16 5.74
CA TRP A 122 -0.45 4.93 6.00
C TRP A 122 -0.66 4.33 7.39
N PRO A 123 -0.62 5.11 8.49
CA PRO A 123 -0.85 4.50 9.81
C PRO A 123 -2.19 3.80 9.93
N ARG A 124 -3.23 4.36 9.31
CA ARG A 124 -4.56 3.78 9.33
C ARG A 124 -4.63 2.51 8.49
N VAL A 125 -4.11 2.58 7.27
CA VAL A 125 -4.10 1.43 6.35
C VAL A 125 -3.32 0.26 6.95
N LEU A 126 -2.15 0.52 7.50
CA LEU A 126 -1.30 -0.54 8.04
C LEU A 126 -1.87 -1.14 9.31
N SER A 127 -2.52 -0.33 10.15
CA SER A 127 -3.24 -0.85 11.31
C SER A 127 -4.39 -1.76 10.87
N SER A 128 -5.12 -1.36 9.83
CA SER A 128 -6.22 -2.15 9.28
C SER A 128 -5.72 -3.44 8.64
N LEU A 129 -4.61 -3.38 7.92
CA LEU A 129 -3.98 -4.56 7.31
C LEU A 129 -3.56 -5.57 8.39
N LYS A 130 -2.90 -5.10 9.43
CA LYS A 130 -2.49 -5.97 10.53
C LYS A 130 -3.70 -6.62 11.17
N THR A 131 -4.73 -5.85 11.48
CA THR A 131 -5.96 -6.36 12.09
C THR A 131 -6.62 -7.40 11.17
N PHE A 132 -6.68 -7.11 9.87
CA PHE A 132 -7.25 -8.04 8.89
C PHE A 132 -6.49 -9.36 8.86
N LEU A 133 -5.17 -9.31 8.78
CA LEU A 133 -4.35 -10.52 8.70
C LEU A 133 -4.42 -11.35 9.98
N GLU A 134 -4.57 -10.70 11.13
CA GLU A 134 -4.57 -11.41 12.40
C GLU A 134 -5.96 -11.88 12.84
N THR A 135 -7.02 -11.22 12.38
CA THR A 135 -8.39 -11.54 12.83
C THR A 135 -9.36 -11.88 11.71
N GLY A 136 -9.00 -11.63 10.46
CA GLY A 136 -9.88 -11.85 9.32
C GLY A 136 -10.76 -10.66 8.96
N LYS A 137 -10.69 -9.56 9.72
CA LYS A 137 -11.52 -8.39 9.50
C LYS A 137 -10.71 -7.12 9.69
N GLY A 138 -10.77 -6.21 8.71
CA GLY A 138 -10.08 -4.92 8.77
C GLY A 138 -10.84 -3.87 9.58
N LEU A 139 -10.31 -2.66 9.58
CA LEU A 139 -10.88 -1.52 10.28
C LEU A 139 -11.58 -0.58 9.28
N ASN A 140 -12.52 0.21 9.76
CA ASN A 140 -13.20 1.23 8.95
C ASN A 140 -12.34 2.49 8.94
N ILE A 141 -11.34 2.53 8.08
CA ILE A 141 -10.30 3.56 8.16
C ILE A 141 -10.63 4.89 7.50
N PHE A 142 -11.46 4.88 6.47
CA PHE A 142 -11.83 6.10 5.74
C PHE A 142 -13.31 6.41 5.79
N CYS A 143 -14.05 5.67 6.62
CA CYS A 143 -15.48 5.92 6.78
C CYS A 143 -15.70 7.07 7.74
N LYS A 144 -16.63 7.94 7.39
CA LYS A 144 -17.03 9.00 8.31
C LYS A 144 -17.77 8.40 9.48
N ALA A 145 -17.51 8.91 10.66
CA ALA A 145 -18.22 8.52 11.85
C ALA A 145 -19.68 9.01 11.74
N GLY A 146 -20.60 8.13 11.97
CA GLY A 146 -21.99 8.43 12.09
C GLY A 146 -22.75 8.62 10.86
#